data_fdd78e09a82131695d935c08410d6f6a
#
_entry.id   fdd78e09a82131695d935c08410d6f6a
#
_cell.length_a   1.000
_cell.length_b   1.000
_cell.length_c   1.000
_cell.angle_alpha   90.00
_cell.angle_beta   90.00
_cell.angle_gamma   90.00
#
_symmetry.space_group_name_H-M   'P 1'
#
loop_
_entity.id
_entity.type
_entity.pdbx_description
1 polymer ?
#
loop_
_entity_poly.entity_id
_entity_poly.type
_entity_poly.pdbx_seq_one_letter_code
_entity_poly.pdbx_strand_id
1 'polypeptide(L)'
;GVTSLKIEGRMKQPAYTAGVTGMYRKYLDFLFEKGPANYHVTEKDKKYLLDLFNRGGSCTGYYQMGNGPQMMAFTNEKKTGEVFLETKQLKEKITGELHLVPGSPVLLHVSCQGEDAYECVGEVQYAKSQPVTEERVRQQMDKLGNTSFIWEKLEIYMENSVFVPMKILNEARHQALEDLKEKLLQKYRRNVGDEQIGRASCR
;
A
#
# COMPACT_ATOMS: atom_id res chain seq x y z
N GLY A 1 21.27 8.90 25.19
CA GLY A 1 20.21 9.38 24.33
C GLY A 1 19.09 8.37 24.21
N VAL A 2 17.97 8.76 23.60
CA VAL A 2 16.86 7.85 23.29
C VAL A 2 17.19 7.06 22.03
N THR A 3 17.18 5.73 22.09
CA THR A 3 17.56 4.86 20.97
C THR A 3 16.35 4.37 20.16
N SER A 4 15.17 4.35 20.77
CA SER A 4 13.92 3.96 20.07
C SER A 4 12.70 4.61 20.70
N LEU A 5 11.65 4.77 19.89
CA LEU A 5 10.37 5.31 20.29
C LEU A 5 9.30 4.24 20.07
N LYS A 6 8.53 3.92 21.12
CA LYS A 6 7.38 3.02 21.01
C LYS A 6 6.11 3.82 20.82
N ILE A 7 5.37 3.53 19.73
CA ILE A 7 4.06 4.12 19.45
C ILE A 7 3.01 3.03 19.68
N GLU A 8 2.06 3.29 20.59
CA GLU A 8 0.98 2.35 20.90
C GLU A 8 -0.30 2.75 20.18
N GLY A 9 -0.78 1.90 19.29
CA GLY A 9 -1.94 2.17 18.44
C GLY A 9 -3.00 1.06 18.40
N ARG A 10 -2.88 0.03 19.26
CA ARG A 10 -3.74 -1.17 19.20
C ARG A 10 -5.25 -0.88 19.18
N MET A 11 -5.70 0.08 19.95
CA MET A 11 -7.12 0.47 20.05
C MET A 11 -7.44 1.74 19.24
N LYS A 12 -6.59 2.10 18.30
CA LYS A 12 -6.72 3.33 17.52
C LYS A 12 -7.01 3.03 16.06
N GLN A 13 -7.53 4.02 15.35
CA GLN A 13 -7.69 3.96 13.90
C GLN A 13 -6.29 3.95 13.21
N PRO A 14 -6.15 3.32 12.04
CA PRO A 14 -4.89 3.34 11.27
C PRO A 14 -4.35 4.76 11.04
N ALA A 15 -5.24 5.73 10.84
CA ALA A 15 -4.92 7.15 10.71
C ALA A 15 -4.11 7.70 11.88
N TYR A 16 -4.43 7.27 13.11
CA TYR A 16 -3.67 7.66 14.29
C TYR A 16 -2.22 7.17 14.21
N THR A 17 -2.02 5.88 14.00
CA THR A 17 -0.68 5.29 13.98
C THR A 17 0.17 5.88 12.86
N ALA A 18 -0.38 5.99 11.65
CA ALA A 18 0.31 6.57 10.52
C ALA A 18 0.62 8.06 10.72
N GLY A 19 -0.34 8.84 11.24
CA GLY A 19 -0.14 10.27 11.48
C GLY A 19 0.90 10.54 12.57
N VAL A 20 0.86 9.81 13.68
CA VAL A 20 1.87 9.93 14.75
C VAL A 20 3.24 9.53 14.21
N THR A 21 3.36 8.37 13.56
CA THR A 21 4.63 7.89 13.01
C THR A 21 5.20 8.88 11.98
N GLY A 22 4.38 9.37 11.06
CA GLY A 22 4.78 10.34 10.05
C GLY A 22 5.28 11.65 10.67
N MET A 23 4.62 12.13 11.73
CA MET A 23 5.02 13.35 12.41
C MET A 23 6.36 13.19 13.17
N TYR A 24 6.54 12.07 13.88
CA TYR A 24 7.83 11.79 14.52
C TYR A 24 8.96 11.59 13.50
N ARG A 25 8.67 10.93 12.37
CA ARG A 25 9.66 10.78 11.27
C ARG A 25 10.08 12.14 10.72
N LYS A 26 9.11 13.02 10.42
CA LYS A 26 9.36 14.40 9.96
C LYS A 26 10.32 15.14 10.87
N TYR A 27 10.07 15.10 12.17
CA TYR A 27 10.86 15.84 13.14
C TYR A 27 12.21 15.19 13.47
N LEU A 28 12.33 13.89 13.35
CA LEU A 28 13.63 13.21 13.40
C LEU A 28 14.49 13.59 12.21
N ASP A 29 13.94 13.57 11.00
CA ASP A 29 14.68 13.99 9.81
C ASP A 29 15.10 15.47 9.92
N PHE A 30 14.19 16.34 10.37
CA PHE A 30 14.50 17.73 10.60
C PHE A 30 15.64 17.94 11.62
N LEU A 31 15.63 17.17 12.70
CA LEU A 31 16.68 17.21 13.73
C LEU A 31 18.03 16.76 13.16
N PHE A 32 18.07 15.68 12.36
CA PHE A 32 19.29 15.19 11.77
C PHE A 32 19.85 16.11 10.69
N GLU A 33 18.98 16.76 9.92
CA GLU A 33 19.42 17.69 8.86
C GLU A 33 19.85 19.06 9.39
N LYS A 34 19.11 19.62 10.36
CA LYS A 34 19.31 21.01 10.83
C LYS A 34 20.03 21.13 12.16
N GLY A 35 20.21 20.01 12.87
CA GLY A 35 20.83 19.97 14.18
C GLY A 35 19.93 20.50 15.31
N PRO A 36 20.31 20.23 16.57
CA PRO A 36 19.47 20.55 17.74
C PRO A 36 19.28 22.06 17.98
N ALA A 37 20.23 22.90 17.55
CA ALA A 37 20.14 24.35 17.74
C ALA A 37 19.00 24.99 16.92
N ASN A 38 18.64 24.38 15.80
CA ASN A 38 17.58 24.86 14.90
C ASN A 38 16.26 24.08 15.06
N TYR A 39 16.24 23.10 15.97
CA TYR A 39 15.06 22.26 16.17
C TYR A 39 13.90 23.03 16.80
N HIS A 40 12.77 23.04 16.13
CA HIS A 40 11.54 23.61 16.65
C HIS A 40 10.33 22.86 16.08
N VAL A 41 9.29 22.73 16.90
CA VAL A 41 8.01 22.12 16.50
C VAL A 41 6.99 23.24 16.27
N THR A 42 6.35 23.24 15.11
CA THR A 42 5.35 24.25 14.76
C THR A 42 4.05 24.02 15.55
N GLU A 43 3.33 25.10 15.88
CA GLU A 43 2.02 24.99 16.55
C GLU A 43 0.99 24.25 15.69
N LYS A 44 1.07 24.38 14.36
CA LYS A 44 0.24 23.62 13.43
C LYS A 44 0.44 22.10 13.59
N ASP A 45 1.68 21.64 13.68
CA ASP A 45 1.99 20.22 13.81
C ASP A 45 1.68 19.67 15.21
N LYS A 46 1.83 20.49 16.25
CA LYS A 46 1.36 20.14 17.60
C LYS A 46 -0.15 19.94 17.59
N LYS A 47 -0.89 20.87 17.00
CA LYS A 47 -2.34 20.78 16.88
C LYS A 47 -2.77 19.55 16.09
N TYR A 48 -2.10 19.27 14.99
CA TYR A 48 -2.34 18.05 14.19
C TYR A 48 -2.19 16.78 15.04
N LEU A 49 -1.12 16.66 15.84
CA LEU A 49 -0.91 15.50 16.73
C LEU A 49 -2.03 15.38 17.78
N LEU A 50 -2.47 16.51 18.36
CA LEU A 50 -3.56 16.53 19.33
C LEU A 50 -4.90 16.12 18.69
N ASP A 51 -5.15 16.53 17.45
CA ASP A 51 -6.38 16.22 16.71
C ASP A 51 -6.45 14.74 16.28
N LEU A 52 -5.32 14.06 16.07
CA LEU A 52 -5.29 12.64 15.77
C LEU A 52 -5.97 11.81 16.86
N PHE A 53 -5.77 12.17 18.12
CA PHE A 53 -6.41 11.50 19.23
C PHE A 53 -6.51 12.40 20.46
N ASN A 54 -7.72 12.78 20.83
CA ASN A 54 -8.01 13.57 22.01
C ASN A 54 -9.20 12.97 22.77
N ARG A 55 -8.98 12.62 24.04
CA ARG A 55 -10.00 12.14 24.98
C ARG A 55 -10.02 13.05 26.22
N GLY A 56 -10.56 14.26 26.06
CA GLY A 56 -10.68 15.16 27.21
C GLY A 56 -9.46 16.04 27.47
N GLY A 57 -8.69 16.32 26.40
CA GLY A 57 -7.52 17.17 26.46
C GLY A 57 -6.19 16.41 26.53
N SER A 58 -5.10 17.16 26.59
CA SER A 58 -3.74 16.64 26.70
C SER A 58 -2.94 17.43 27.73
N CYS A 59 -1.96 16.78 28.33
CA CYS A 59 -1.04 17.39 29.29
C CYS A 59 0.37 16.85 29.06
N THR A 60 1.37 17.47 29.67
CA THR A 60 2.77 17.02 29.62
C THR A 60 3.06 15.82 30.51
N GLY A 61 2.08 15.38 31.33
CA GLY A 61 2.24 14.26 32.25
C GLY A 61 3.43 14.46 33.21
N TYR A 62 4.16 13.39 33.45
CA TYR A 62 5.35 13.38 34.30
C TYR A 62 6.64 13.86 33.63
N TYR A 63 6.56 14.38 32.41
CA TYR A 63 7.77 14.67 31.62
C TYR A 63 8.61 15.79 32.22
N GLN A 64 8.00 16.81 32.78
CA GLN A 64 8.69 17.97 33.35
C GLN A 64 8.56 18.10 34.86
N MET A 65 7.52 17.53 35.44
CA MET A 65 7.21 17.67 36.86
C MET A 65 6.62 16.39 37.44
N GLY A 66 6.93 16.09 38.70
CA GLY A 66 6.22 15.09 39.49
C GLY A 66 4.97 15.70 40.11
N ASN A 67 3.85 15.01 40.12
CA ASN A 67 2.59 15.33 40.80
C ASN A 67 2.16 16.83 40.88
N GLY A 68 1.07 17.18 40.20
CA GLY A 68 0.52 18.53 40.25
C GLY A 68 -0.68 18.72 39.33
N PRO A 69 -1.38 19.87 39.42
CA PRO A 69 -2.55 20.18 38.58
C PRO A 69 -2.26 20.15 37.09
N GLN A 70 -1.01 20.39 36.68
CA GLN A 70 -0.57 20.38 35.29
C GLN A 70 -0.54 18.98 34.65
N MET A 71 -0.70 17.92 35.45
CA MET A 71 -0.84 16.56 34.97
C MET A 71 -2.26 16.24 34.48
N MET A 72 -3.21 17.11 34.72
CA MET A 72 -4.61 16.96 34.33
C MET A 72 -4.94 17.96 33.22
N ALA A 73 -5.65 17.53 32.22
CA ALA A 73 -6.23 18.42 31.23
C ALA A 73 -7.62 18.85 31.72
N PHE A 74 -7.77 20.13 31.98
CA PHE A 74 -9.05 20.71 32.41
C PHE A 74 -9.86 21.29 31.25
N THR A 75 -9.24 21.44 30.09
CA THR A 75 -9.88 21.97 28.89
C THR A 75 -9.78 20.94 27.77
N ASN A 76 -10.91 20.69 27.11
CA ASN A 76 -10.97 19.82 25.95
C ASN A 76 -11.19 20.66 24.70
N GLU A 77 -10.14 20.90 23.94
CA GLU A 77 -10.27 21.55 22.64
C GLU A 77 -10.99 20.62 21.66
N LYS A 78 -12.01 21.15 20.97
CA LYS A 78 -12.72 20.38 19.93
C LYS A 78 -11.76 20.08 18.79
N LYS A 79 -11.87 18.85 18.23
CA LYS A 79 -11.16 18.48 16.99
C LYS A 79 -11.50 19.48 15.90
N THR A 80 -10.49 19.99 15.21
CA THR A 80 -10.65 21.02 14.18
C THR A 80 -10.84 20.48 12.78
N GLY A 81 -10.82 19.17 12.57
CA GLY A 81 -11.07 18.56 11.25
C GLY A 81 -10.80 17.06 11.22
N GLU A 82 -11.24 16.42 10.17
CA GLU A 82 -10.87 15.04 9.89
C GLU A 82 -9.44 15.00 9.35
N VAL A 83 -8.62 14.15 9.95
CA VAL A 83 -7.26 13.92 9.48
C VAL A 83 -7.33 12.93 8.32
N PHE A 84 -7.28 13.44 7.10
CA PHE A 84 -7.12 12.61 5.91
C PHE A 84 -5.64 12.24 5.78
N LEU A 85 -5.36 10.95 5.84
CA LEU A 85 -4.08 10.41 5.42
C LEU A 85 -4.17 10.04 3.95
N GLU A 86 -3.40 10.72 3.13
CA GLU A 86 -3.07 10.16 1.82
C GLU A 86 -2.17 8.95 2.06
N THR A 87 -2.78 7.78 2.12
CA THR A 87 -2.03 6.53 2.06
C THR A 87 -1.51 6.38 0.62
N LYS A 88 -0.29 6.83 0.36
CA LYS A 88 0.42 6.39 -0.83
C LYS A 88 0.57 4.88 -0.71
N GLN A 89 -0.28 4.14 -1.41
CA GLN A 89 -0.05 2.71 -1.58
C GLN A 89 1.27 2.57 -2.33
N LEU A 90 2.26 1.99 -1.67
CA LEU A 90 3.47 1.54 -2.34
C LEU A 90 3.04 0.44 -3.32
N LYS A 91 3.23 0.70 -4.60
CA LYS A 91 2.94 -0.26 -5.66
C LYS A 91 4.23 -0.79 -6.23
N GLU A 92 4.29 -2.10 -6.42
CA GLU A 92 5.40 -2.75 -7.08
C GLU A 92 5.33 -2.53 -8.59
N LYS A 93 6.48 -2.23 -9.19
CA LYS A 93 6.60 -2.05 -10.62
C LYS A 93 6.70 -3.39 -11.30
N ILE A 94 5.86 -3.60 -12.31
CA ILE A 94 5.82 -4.82 -13.12
C ILE A 94 6.08 -4.53 -14.59
N THR A 95 6.65 -5.48 -15.29
CA THR A 95 6.70 -5.49 -16.75
C THR A 95 5.74 -6.55 -17.28
N GLY A 96 5.23 -6.34 -18.49
CA GLY A 96 4.30 -7.31 -19.07
C GLY A 96 4.36 -7.34 -20.59
N GLU A 97 4.00 -8.49 -21.14
CA GLU A 97 3.87 -8.75 -22.58
C GLU A 97 2.52 -9.40 -22.84
N LEU A 98 1.71 -8.76 -23.66
CA LEU A 98 0.39 -9.25 -24.04
C LEU A 98 0.38 -9.64 -25.53
N HIS A 99 0.05 -10.89 -25.83
CA HIS A 99 -0.05 -11.38 -27.19
C HIS A 99 -1.50 -11.69 -27.57
N LEU A 100 -1.96 -11.09 -28.65
CA LEU A 100 -3.31 -11.22 -29.21
C LEU A 100 -3.22 -11.69 -30.67
N VAL A 101 -3.20 -13.00 -30.84
CA VAL A 101 -3.11 -13.65 -32.15
C VAL A 101 -4.43 -14.37 -32.44
N PRO A 102 -5.12 -14.08 -33.58
CA PRO A 102 -6.38 -14.73 -33.92
C PRO A 102 -6.27 -16.26 -33.97
N GLY A 103 -7.26 -16.95 -33.41
CA GLY A 103 -7.27 -18.41 -33.31
C GLY A 103 -6.42 -18.98 -32.16
N SER A 104 -5.82 -18.11 -31.37
CA SER A 104 -5.03 -18.48 -30.17
C SER A 104 -5.67 -17.89 -28.90
N PRO A 105 -5.36 -18.45 -27.72
CA PRO A 105 -5.78 -17.81 -26.47
C PRO A 105 -5.08 -16.46 -26.28
N VAL A 106 -5.68 -15.59 -25.48
CA VAL A 106 -4.99 -14.40 -24.96
C VAL A 106 -3.86 -14.86 -24.07
N LEU A 107 -2.63 -14.49 -24.41
CA LEU A 107 -1.45 -14.82 -23.63
C LEU A 107 -0.91 -13.56 -22.97
N LEU A 108 -0.86 -13.57 -21.66
CA LEU A 108 -0.31 -12.50 -20.85
C LEU A 108 0.85 -13.03 -20.00
N HIS A 109 2.02 -12.45 -20.19
CA HIS A 109 3.17 -12.63 -19.33
C HIS A 109 3.36 -11.38 -18.46
N VAL A 110 3.60 -11.55 -17.15
CA VAL A 110 3.94 -10.49 -16.22
C VAL A 110 5.14 -10.88 -15.38
N SER A 111 6.04 -9.93 -15.13
CA SER A 111 7.27 -10.16 -14.38
C SER A 111 7.50 -9.07 -13.31
N CYS A 112 7.98 -9.50 -12.15
CA CYS A 112 8.33 -8.62 -11.03
C CYS A 112 9.40 -9.28 -10.13
N GLN A 113 10.49 -8.58 -9.86
CA GLN A 113 11.53 -9.02 -8.92
C GLN A 113 12.07 -10.44 -9.18
N GLY A 114 12.14 -10.85 -10.47
CA GLY A 114 12.61 -12.17 -10.89
C GLY A 114 11.59 -13.30 -10.75
N GLU A 115 10.33 -12.97 -10.49
CA GLU A 115 9.19 -13.89 -10.58
C GLU A 115 8.36 -13.59 -11.83
N ASP A 116 7.88 -14.64 -12.47
CA ASP A 116 7.11 -14.59 -13.71
C ASP A 116 5.77 -15.29 -13.55
N ALA A 117 4.72 -14.69 -14.10
CA ALA A 117 3.41 -15.32 -14.21
C ALA A 117 2.94 -15.30 -15.69
N TYR A 118 2.35 -16.40 -16.12
CA TYR A 118 1.87 -16.60 -17.48
C TYR A 118 0.42 -17.02 -17.42
N GLU A 119 -0.44 -16.32 -18.17
CA GLU A 119 -1.85 -16.68 -18.28
C GLU A 119 -2.26 -16.85 -19.74
N CYS A 120 -3.06 -17.88 -19.97
CA CYS A 120 -3.65 -18.22 -21.26
C CYS A 120 -5.17 -18.32 -21.08
N VAL A 121 -5.91 -17.30 -21.51
CA VAL A 121 -7.35 -17.21 -21.23
C VAL A 121 -8.14 -16.95 -22.50
N GLY A 122 -9.27 -17.64 -22.65
CA GLY A 122 -10.22 -17.44 -23.75
C GLY A 122 -9.62 -17.66 -25.13
N GLU A 123 -10.21 -17.04 -26.14
CA GLU A 123 -9.77 -17.13 -27.52
C GLU A 123 -9.86 -15.75 -28.20
N VAL A 124 -8.82 -15.42 -28.94
CA VAL A 124 -8.77 -14.22 -29.78
C VAL A 124 -9.41 -14.54 -31.12
N GLN A 125 -10.37 -13.74 -31.55
CA GLN A 125 -11.09 -13.96 -32.81
C GLN A 125 -10.71 -12.93 -33.86
N TYR A 126 -10.97 -13.27 -35.13
CA TYR A 126 -10.96 -12.28 -36.19
C TYR A 126 -12.14 -11.32 -36.05
N ALA A 127 -11.92 -10.03 -36.17
CA ALA A 127 -12.95 -9.04 -36.11
C ALA A 127 -13.91 -9.15 -37.31
N LYS A 128 -15.20 -9.34 -37.04
CA LYS A 128 -16.22 -9.40 -38.11
C LYS A 128 -16.66 -8.01 -38.57
N SER A 129 -16.53 -7.00 -37.75
CA SER A 129 -16.97 -5.62 -38.06
C SER A 129 -16.00 -4.55 -37.56
N GLN A 130 -15.78 -4.47 -36.26
CA GLN A 130 -14.88 -3.48 -35.66
C GLN A 130 -13.73 -4.17 -34.90
N PRO A 131 -12.49 -4.04 -35.36
CA PRO A 131 -11.33 -4.54 -34.62
C PRO A 131 -11.13 -3.74 -33.32
N VAL A 132 -10.57 -4.39 -32.33
CA VAL A 132 -10.13 -3.72 -31.10
C VAL A 132 -8.85 -2.95 -31.41
N THR A 133 -8.78 -1.69 -30.98
CA THR A 133 -7.56 -0.87 -31.11
C THR A 133 -6.60 -1.12 -29.96
N GLU A 134 -5.29 -0.96 -30.23
CA GLU A 134 -4.27 -1.10 -29.21
C GLU A 134 -4.50 -0.17 -28.02
N GLU A 135 -4.92 1.08 -28.29
CA GLU A 135 -5.20 2.05 -27.21
C GLU A 135 -6.31 1.54 -26.28
N ARG A 136 -7.34 0.91 -26.84
CA ARG A 136 -8.45 0.36 -26.03
C ARG A 136 -8.01 -0.83 -25.19
N VAL A 137 -7.15 -1.69 -25.75
CA VAL A 137 -6.53 -2.80 -25.01
C VAL A 137 -5.67 -2.24 -23.89
N ARG A 138 -4.80 -1.28 -24.19
CA ARG A 138 -3.91 -0.63 -23.21
C ARG A 138 -4.70 0.02 -22.07
N GLN A 139 -5.72 0.80 -22.38
CA GLN A 139 -6.61 1.39 -21.38
C GLN A 139 -7.27 0.35 -20.45
N GLN A 140 -7.54 -0.84 -20.99
CA GLN A 140 -8.11 -1.92 -20.19
C GLN A 140 -7.07 -2.59 -19.29
N MET A 141 -5.85 -2.78 -19.80
CA MET A 141 -4.74 -3.34 -19.04
C MET A 141 -4.23 -2.37 -17.95
N ASP A 142 -4.33 -1.07 -18.17
CA ASP A 142 -3.90 -0.04 -17.22
C ASP A 142 -4.78 0.05 -15.96
N LYS A 143 -5.92 -0.65 -15.92
CA LYS A 143 -6.82 -0.66 -14.75
C LYS A 143 -6.28 -1.48 -13.58
N LEU A 144 -5.16 -1.05 -13.02
CA LEU A 144 -4.49 -1.67 -11.86
C LEU A 144 -4.86 -1.03 -10.51
N GLY A 145 -5.87 -0.15 -10.48
CA GLY A 145 -6.17 0.72 -9.32
C GLY A 145 -6.28 0.00 -7.97
N ASN A 146 -6.89 -1.18 -7.95
CA ASN A 146 -7.14 -1.97 -6.73
C ASN A 146 -6.05 -3.04 -6.46
N THR A 147 -4.94 -3.02 -7.20
CA THR A 147 -3.85 -3.98 -7.05
C THR A 147 -2.63 -3.35 -6.40
N SER A 148 -1.73 -4.18 -5.89
CA SER A 148 -0.43 -3.75 -5.36
C SER A 148 0.59 -3.45 -6.46
N PHE A 149 0.17 -3.42 -7.73
CA PHE A 149 1.06 -3.30 -8.88
C PHE A 149 0.82 -2.03 -9.69
N ILE A 150 1.85 -1.61 -10.42
CA ILE A 150 1.80 -0.56 -11.44
C ILE A 150 2.68 -0.97 -12.61
N TRP A 151 2.22 -0.74 -13.85
CA TRP A 151 3.05 -0.99 -15.01
C TRP A 151 4.28 -0.07 -15.03
N GLU A 152 5.47 -0.65 -15.12
CA GLU A 152 6.68 0.03 -15.53
C GLU A 152 6.77 0.00 -17.06
N LYS A 153 6.46 -1.16 -17.65
CA LYS A 153 6.41 -1.36 -19.10
C LYS A 153 5.36 -2.40 -19.44
N LEU A 154 4.52 -2.12 -20.44
CA LEU A 154 3.61 -3.08 -21.03
C LEU A 154 3.78 -3.07 -22.56
N GLU A 155 4.18 -4.19 -23.12
CA GLU A 155 4.27 -4.40 -24.56
C GLU A 155 3.04 -5.18 -25.04
N ILE A 156 2.44 -4.72 -26.12
CA ILE A 156 1.24 -5.32 -26.70
C ILE A 156 1.56 -5.76 -28.12
N TYR A 157 1.53 -7.05 -28.35
CA TYR A 157 1.71 -7.68 -29.65
C TYR A 157 0.36 -8.13 -30.17
N MET A 158 -0.17 -7.45 -31.18
CA MET A 158 -1.46 -7.78 -31.75
C MET A 158 -1.41 -7.69 -33.30
N GLU A 159 -2.13 -8.58 -33.95
CA GLU A 159 -2.33 -8.50 -35.37
C GLU A 159 -3.45 -7.54 -35.78
N ASN A 160 -3.47 -7.16 -37.04
CA ASN A 160 -4.57 -6.38 -37.59
C ASN A 160 -5.89 -7.20 -37.59
N SER A 161 -7.02 -6.53 -37.35
CA SER A 161 -8.33 -7.17 -37.37
C SER A 161 -8.60 -8.17 -36.23
N VAL A 162 -8.04 -7.92 -35.05
CA VAL A 162 -8.29 -8.71 -33.83
C VAL A 162 -9.58 -8.25 -33.14
N PHE A 163 -10.33 -9.22 -32.64
CA PHE A 163 -11.42 -9.01 -31.71
C PHE A 163 -11.22 -9.87 -30.47
N VAL A 164 -11.28 -9.24 -29.30
CA VAL A 164 -11.26 -9.91 -28.01
C VAL A 164 -12.26 -9.25 -27.05
N PRO A 165 -13.14 -10.03 -26.39
CA PRO A 165 -14.03 -9.47 -25.37
C PRO A 165 -13.25 -8.84 -24.20
N MET A 166 -13.67 -7.66 -23.77
CA MET A 166 -13.02 -6.96 -22.63
C MET A 166 -13.03 -7.80 -21.34
N LYS A 167 -14.01 -8.70 -21.20
CA LYS A 167 -14.07 -9.63 -20.07
C LYS A 167 -12.86 -10.56 -20.02
N ILE A 168 -12.45 -11.09 -21.18
CA ILE A 168 -11.29 -12.00 -21.28
C ILE A 168 -9.99 -11.27 -20.93
N LEU A 169 -9.81 -10.03 -21.40
CA LEU A 169 -8.65 -9.20 -21.02
C LEU A 169 -8.61 -8.92 -19.51
N ASN A 170 -9.76 -8.66 -18.89
CA ASN A 170 -9.84 -8.46 -17.45
C ASN A 170 -9.49 -9.73 -16.67
N GLU A 171 -9.98 -10.87 -17.15
CA GLU A 171 -9.73 -12.17 -16.53
C GLU A 171 -8.25 -12.53 -16.61
N ALA A 172 -7.63 -12.44 -17.80
CA ALA A 172 -6.20 -12.65 -17.98
C ALA A 172 -5.37 -11.76 -17.05
N ARG A 173 -5.67 -10.46 -17.00
CA ARG A 173 -4.99 -9.52 -16.11
C ARG A 173 -5.15 -9.90 -14.63
N HIS A 174 -6.37 -10.23 -14.20
CA HIS A 174 -6.64 -10.57 -12.80
C HIS A 174 -5.89 -11.84 -12.38
N GLN A 175 -5.97 -12.89 -13.19
CA GLN A 175 -5.32 -14.18 -12.90
C GLN A 175 -3.80 -14.03 -12.88
N ALA A 176 -3.21 -13.37 -13.88
CA ALA A 176 -1.76 -13.14 -13.93
C ALA A 176 -1.24 -12.36 -12.72
N LEU A 177 -1.96 -11.34 -12.28
CA LEU A 177 -1.55 -10.55 -11.13
C LEU A 177 -1.73 -11.29 -9.79
N GLU A 178 -2.75 -12.12 -9.64
CA GLU A 178 -2.91 -12.95 -8.43
C GLU A 178 -1.84 -14.05 -8.38
N ASP A 179 -1.52 -14.73 -9.50
CA ASP A 179 -0.43 -15.73 -9.56
C ASP A 179 0.93 -15.07 -9.24
N LEU A 180 1.22 -13.92 -9.84
CA LEU A 180 2.45 -13.17 -9.57
C LEU A 180 2.56 -12.79 -8.09
N LYS A 181 1.46 -12.31 -7.52
CA LYS A 181 1.38 -11.94 -6.10
C LYS A 181 1.63 -13.14 -5.19
N GLU A 182 1.04 -14.30 -5.50
CA GLU A 182 1.26 -15.52 -4.73
C GLU A 182 2.73 -15.96 -4.79
N LYS A 183 3.36 -15.93 -5.97
CA LYS A 183 4.78 -16.25 -6.13
C LYS A 183 5.68 -15.32 -5.35
N LEU A 184 5.43 -14.01 -5.40
CA LEU A 184 6.17 -13.03 -4.60
C LEU A 184 6.00 -13.28 -3.09
N LEU A 185 4.79 -13.60 -2.64
CA LEU A 185 4.53 -13.87 -1.23
C LEU A 185 5.13 -15.18 -0.74
N GLN A 186 5.30 -16.18 -1.60
CA GLN A 186 5.93 -17.45 -1.23
C GLN A 186 7.36 -17.27 -0.71
N LYS A 187 8.11 -16.28 -1.22
CA LYS A 187 9.47 -15.95 -0.74
C LYS A 187 9.50 -15.58 0.76
N TYR A 188 8.38 -15.08 1.27
CA TYR A 188 8.26 -14.61 2.66
C TYR A 188 7.52 -15.61 3.56
N ARG A 189 6.95 -16.68 3.00
CA ARG A 189 6.32 -17.73 3.79
C ARG A 189 7.39 -18.52 4.55
N ARG A 190 7.28 -18.55 5.86
CA ARG A 190 8.12 -19.43 6.67
C ARG A 190 7.63 -20.88 6.43
N ASN A 191 8.55 -21.78 6.10
CA ASN A 191 8.28 -23.20 6.23
C ASN A 191 8.12 -23.49 7.72
N VAL A 192 6.87 -23.52 8.17
CA VAL A 192 6.55 -24.09 9.50
C VAL A 192 6.74 -25.58 9.31
N GLY A 193 7.90 -26.11 9.69
CA GLY A 193 8.06 -27.54 9.86
C GLY A 193 6.99 -28.02 10.85
N ASP A 194 6.62 -29.30 10.80
CA ASP A 194 5.62 -29.94 11.67
C ASP A 194 6.03 -29.97 13.17
N GLU A 195 6.68 -28.94 13.67
CA GLU A 195 6.87 -28.73 15.08
C GLU A 195 5.52 -28.37 15.70
N GLN A 196 4.91 -29.39 16.33
CA GLN A 196 3.79 -29.17 17.23
C GLN A 196 4.18 -28.09 18.23
N ILE A 197 3.58 -26.92 18.09
CA ILE A 197 3.67 -25.89 19.12
C ILE A 197 3.12 -26.50 20.41
N GLY A 198 4.00 -26.84 21.33
CA GLY A 198 3.65 -27.44 22.60
C GLY A 198 2.62 -26.53 23.30
N ARG A 199 1.48 -27.11 23.69
CA ARG A 199 0.49 -26.43 24.52
C ARG A 199 1.19 -26.02 25.81
N ALA A 200 1.41 -24.73 26.01
CA ALA A 200 1.82 -24.21 27.30
C ALA A 200 0.70 -24.56 28.31
N SER A 201 0.96 -25.52 29.19
CA SER A 201 0.07 -25.79 30.32
C SER A 201 0.32 -24.69 31.35
N CYS A 202 -0.61 -23.75 31.48
CA CYS A 202 -0.68 -22.90 32.66
C CYS A 202 -0.98 -23.79 33.88
N ARG A 203 -0.03 -23.94 34.79
CA ARG A 203 -0.24 -24.33 36.16
C ARG A 203 -0.31 -23.09 37.05
#